data_ba933fc744d73636750cebe25e9e89ae
#
_entry.id   ba933fc744d73636750cebe25e9e89ae
#
_cell.length_a   1.000
_cell.length_b   1.000
_cell.length_c   1.000
_cell.angle_alpha   90.00
_cell.angle_beta   90.00
_cell.angle_gamma   90.00
#
_symmetry.space_group_name_H-M   'P 1'
#
loop_
_entity.id
_entity.type
_entity.pdbx_description
1 polymer ?
#
loop_
_entity_poly.entity_id
_entity_poly.type
_entity_poly.pdbx_seq_one_letter_code
_entity_poly.pdbx_strand_id
1 'polypeptide(L)'
;IIKEFGIQQIRIIDNGSGISNDDLVRAFLRHATSKISADYDLFHIETLGFRGEALASISSVSKVTIKSCAGEAQGKMLVLEGGKVVSEEYYAPIKGTDLSVENLFYNTPARLKYLRNPHTEQANITNIIHKFALSYPNVAFELHVDGKITFKTYGDGDVHKILSKIYNMGVARNMIEFSGSNDDYKVFGYISVPEETRASKNYINIFINGRYIKNYGIQNAIIDAYGTLLMINRYPLCVINIE
;
A
#
# COMPACT_ATOMS: atom_id res chain seq x y z
N ILE A 1 4.56 10.03 -5.12
CA ILE A 1 5.42 10.62 -6.16
C ILE A 1 6.62 9.72 -6.33
N ILE A 2 6.93 9.36 -7.56
CA ILE A 2 8.04 8.47 -7.91
C ILE A 2 8.90 9.17 -8.95
N LYS A 3 10.24 9.10 -8.79
CA LYS A 3 11.19 9.52 -9.80
C LYS A 3 12.16 8.39 -10.12
N GLU A 4 12.51 8.25 -11.41
CA GLU A 4 13.41 7.21 -11.91
C GLU A 4 13.06 5.83 -11.32
N PHE A 5 11.83 5.39 -11.55
CA PHE A 5 11.31 4.06 -11.15
C PHE A 5 11.35 3.81 -9.62
N GLY A 6 11.47 4.86 -8.79
CA GLY A 6 11.58 4.79 -7.34
C GLY A 6 13.00 4.68 -6.80
N ILE A 7 14.01 4.63 -7.66
CA ILE A 7 15.42 4.59 -7.23
C ILE A 7 15.88 5.98 -6.76
N GLN A 8 15.56 7.02 -7.53
CA GLN A 8 15.93 8.38 -7.20
C GLN A 8 15.08 8.92 -6.07
N GLN A 9 13.73 8.76 -6.16
CA GLN A 9 12.82 9.25 -5.13
C GLN A 9 11.54 8.43 -5.07
N ILE A 10 11.13 8.11 -3.83
CA ILE A 10 9.78 7.71 -3.46
C ILE A 10 9.31 8.70 -2.39
N ARG A 11 8.28 9.52 -2.69
CA ARG A 11 7.72 10.49 -1.75
C ARG A 11 6.25 10.18 -1.53
N ILE A 12 5.85 10.11 -0.26
CA ILE A 12 4.49 9.86 0.18
C ILE A 12 4.03 11.06 1.00
N ILE A 13 2.90 11.63 0.62
CA ILE A 13 2.27 12.76 1.31
C ILE A 13 0.87 12.32 1.72
N ASP A 14 0.56 12.40 3.00
CA ASP A 14 -0.77 12.10 3.53
C ASP A 14 -1.32 13.28 4.35
N ASN A 15 -2.63 13.29 4.51
CA ASN A 15 -3.36 14.23 5.34
C ASN A 15 -3.95 13.56 6.59
N GLY A 16 -3.29 12.52 7.09
CA GLY A 16 -3.68 11.73 8.26
C GLY A 16 -3.44 12.45 9.59
N SER A 17 -3.33 11.67 10.65
CA SER A 17 -3.10 12.17 12.01
C SER A 17 -1.71 12.77 12.24
N GLY A 18 -0.75 12.47 11.38
CA GLY A 18 0.65 12.84 11.56
C GLY A 18 1.36 12.01 12.65
N ILE A 19 2.58 12.43 12.95
CA ILE A 19 3.43 11.88 14.01
C ILE A 19 3.81 13.04 14.91
N SER A 20 3.69 12.87 16.24
CA SER A 20 4.04 13.90 17.21
C SER A 20 5.53 14.27 17.14
N ASN A 21 5.87 15.49 17.51
CA ASN A 21 7.26 15.97 17.52
C ASN A 21 8.18 15.09 18.38
N ASP A 22 7.67 14.54 19.49
CA ASP A 22 8.43 13.68 20.40
C ASP A 22 8.64 12.26 19.84
N ASP A 23 7.66 11.77 19.08
CA ASP A 23 7.71 10.41 18.51
C ASP A 23 8.41 10.38 17.16
N LEU A 24 8.60 11.50 16.49
CA LEU A 24 9.14 11.52 15.13
C LEU A 24 10.56 10.94 15.05
N VAL A 25 11.42 11.23 16.03
CA VAL A 25 12.76 10.63 16.12
C VAL A 25 12.67 9.15 16.48
N ARG A 26 11.77 8.82 17.42
CA ARG A 26 11.57 7.43 17.86
C ARG A 26 11.07 6.52 16.75
N ALA A 27 10.29 7.05 15.79
CA ALA A 27 9.76 6.29 14.66
C ALA A 27 10.86 5.66 13.77
N PHE A 28 12.11 6.15 13.84
CA PHE A 28 13.27 5.61 13.14
C PHE A 28 14.14 4.68 14.00
N LEU A 29 13.79 4.46 15.26
CA LEU A 29 14.46 3.47 16.10
C LEU A 29 13.92 2.07 15.80
N ARG A 30 14.80 1.07 15.85
CA ARG A 30 14.39 -0.33 15.69
C ARG A 30 13.49 -0.75 16.86
N HIS A 31 12.45 -1.54 16.54
CA HIS A 31 11.48 -2.04 17.51
C HIS A 31 10.63 -0.97 18.22
N ALA A 32 10.73 0.29 17.80
CA ALA A 32 9.87 1.35 18.29
C ALA A 32 8.53 1.31 17.52
N THR A 33 7.45 0.99 18.21
CA THR A 33 6.10 0.98 17.65
C THR A 33 5.11 1.53 18.68
N SER A 34 4.18 2.36 18.21
CA SER A 34 3.03 2.83 19.00
C SER A 34 1.79 1.92 18.80
N LYS A 35 1.92 0.84 18.01
CA LYS A 35 0.78 0.07 17.50
C LYS A 35 0.59 -1.27 18.21
N ILE A 36 1.56 -1.72 18.97
CA ILE A 36 1.52 -2.95 19.79
C ILE A 36 2.16 -2.63 21.12
N SER A 37 1.44 -2.85 22.21
CA SER A 37 1.89 -2.68 23.59
C SER A 37 1.86 -3.99 24.41
N ALA A 38 1.05 -4.96 23.98
CA ALA A 38 0.89 -6.26 24.67
C ALA A 38 0.85 -7.42 23.66
N ASP A 39 1.14 -8.64 24.15
CA ASP A 39 1.09 -9.88 23.34
C ASP A 39 -0.31 -10.12 22.73
N TYR A 40 -1.37 -9.68 23.41
CA TYR A 40 -2.74 -9.78 22.94
C TYR A 40 -2.98 -8.95 21.67
N ASP A 41 -2.31 -7.79 21.51
CA ASP A 41 -2.45 -6.91 20.34
C ASP A 41 -1.98 -7.61 19.05
N LEU A 42 -1.12 -8.66 19.18
CA LEU A 42 -0.67 -9.44 18.02
C LEU A 42 -1.81 -10.23 17.35
N PHE A 43 -2.85 -10.56 18.09
CA PHE A 43 -4.03 -11.26 17.57
C PHE A 43 -5.11 -10.31 17.04
N HIS A 44 -4.97 -9.00 17.31
CA HIS A 44 -5.96 -7.96 16.96
C HIS A 44 -5.29 -6.81 16.18
N ILE A 45 -4.47 -7.16 15.18
CA ILE A 45 -3.73 -6.17 14.40
C ILE A 45 -4.68 -5.49 13.40
N GLU A 46 -5.15 -4.29 13.71
CA GLU A 46 -5.97 -3.46 12.83
C GLU A 46 -5.16 -2.53 11.92
N THR A 47 -3.85 -2.36 12.19
CA THR A 47 -2.99 -1.43 11.46
C THR A 47 -2.14 -2.13 10.40
N LEU A 48 -1.82 -1.46 9.28
CA LEU A 48 -1.00 -2.02 8.19
C LEU A 48 0.44 -2.35 8.60
N GLY A 49 1.03 -1.60 9.54
CA GLY A 49 2.36 -1.85 10.09
C GLY A 49 2.30 -2.07 11.60
N PHE A 50 3.13 -2.94 12.16
CA PHE A 50 3.14 -3.24 13.60
C PHE A 50 4.52 -3.51 14.19
N ARG A 51 5.55 -3.82 13.37
CA ARG A 51 6.87 -4.26 13.86
C ARG A 51 7.83 -3.14 14.26
N GLY A 52 7.54 -1.87 13.93
CA GLY A 52 8.44 -0.74 14.21
C GLY A 52 9.81 -0.84 13.52
N GLU A 53 9.92 -1.53 12.38
CA GLU A 53 11.21 -1.77 11.71
C GLU A 53 11.31 -1.14 10.32
N ALA A 54 10.18 -0.77 9.69
CA ALA A 54 10.15 -0.34 8.30
C ALA A 54 10.95 0.96 8.08
N LEU A 55 10.67 2.02 8.86
CA LEU A 55 11.35 3.30 8.73
C LEU A 55 12.84 3.20 9.07
N ALA A 56 13.19 2.46 10.12
CA ALA A 56 14.57 2.19 10.51
C ALA A 56 15.35 1.48 9.39
N SER A 57 14.73 0.47 8.76
CA SER A 57 15.34 -0.28 7.65
C SER A 57 15.50 0.56 6.40
N ILE A 58 14.47 1.35 6.03
CA ILE A 58 14.50 2.25 4.87
C ILE A 58 15.59 3.32 5.06
N SER A 59 15.61 4.01 6.20
CA SER A 59 16.56 5.09 6.46
C SER A 59 18.02 4.61 6.47
N SER A 60 18.27 3.36 6.87
CA SER A 60 19.63 2.79 6.90
C SER A 60 20.27 2.65 5.51
N VAL A 61 19.47 2.60 4.44
CA VAL A 61 19.94 2.38 3.05
C VAL A 61 19.56 3.50 2.08
N SER A 62 19.12 4.64 2.61
CA SER A 62 18.65 5.78 1.81
C SER A 62 18.90 7.10 2.52
N LYS A 63 18.60 8.20 1.83
CA LYS A 63 18.43 9.52 2.41
C LYS A 63 16.94 9.75 2.63
N VAL A 64 16.56 10.12 3.84
CA VAL A 64 15.16 10.31 4.21
C VAL A 64 14.94 11.73 4.71
N THR A 65 13.93 12.40 4.15
CA THR A 65 13.39 13.65 4.70
C THR A 65 11.95 13.38 5.11
N ILE A 66 11.63 13.63 6.36
CA ILE A 66 10.27 13.53 6.88
C ILE A 66 9.84 14.83 7.51
N LYS A 67 8.62 15.25 7.19
CA LYS A 67 7.91 16.36 7.83
C LYS A 67 6.61 15.84 8.38
N SER A 68 6.33 16.10 9.63
CA SER A 68 5.07 15.67 10.25
C SER A 68 4.64 16.60 11.37
N CYS A 69 3.33 16.62 11.62
CA CYS A 69 2.72 17.35 12.72
C CYS A 69 1.43 16.61 13.11
N ALA A 70 1.27 16.35 14.39
CA ALA A 70 0.08 15.69 14.95
C ALA A 70 -0.89 16.70 15.63
N GLY A 71 -0.85 17.97 15.23
CA GLY A 71 -1.70 19.04 15.76
C GLY A 71 -0.98 20.00 16.70
N GLU A 72 0.35 19.89 16.83
CA GLU A 72 1.16 20.85 17.58
C GLU A 72 1.21 22.22 16.87
N ALA A 73 1.60 23.26 17.61
CA ALA A 73 1.75 24.62 17.06
C ALA A 73 2.82 24.75 15.98
N GLN A 74 3.79 23.82 15.97
CA GLN A 74 4.85 23.71 14.98
C GLN A 74 5.01 22.25 14.57
N GLY A 75 5.23 22.02 13.28
CA GLY A 75 5.66 20.73 12.76
C GLY A 75 7.16 20.53 12.90
N LYS A 76 7.60 19.29 12.87
CA LYS A 76 9.01 18.91 12.93
C LYS A 76 9.45 18.28 11.61
N MET A 77 10.63 18.62 11.14
CA MET A 77 11.31 18.02 10.02
C MET A 77 12.58 17.31 10.49
N LEU A 78 12.78 16.09 10.04
CA LEU A 78 14.04 15.35 10.22
C LEU A 78 14.62 15.01 8.86
N VAL A 79 15.94 15.12 8.78
CA VAL A 79 16.73 14.60 7.65
C VAL A 79 17.63 13.49 8.18
N LEU A 80 17.59 12.32 7.54
CA LEU A 80 18.40 11.18 7.92
C LEU A 80 19.23 10.72 6.72
N GLU A 81 20.48 10.34 6.97
CA GLU A 81 21.36 9.70 6.00
C GLU A 81 21.95 8.41 6.59
N GLY A 82 21.72 7.28 5.93
CA GLY A 82 22.23 5.98 6.39
C GLY A 82 21.78 5.62 7.81
N GLY A 83 20.56 6.01 8.18
CA GLY A 83 19.96 5.76 9.49
C GLY A 83 20.36 6.73 10.60
N LYS A 84 21.16 7.76 10.31
CA LYS A 84 21.57 8.78 11.30
C LYS A 84 20.84 10.09 11.02
N VAL A 85 20.32 10.72 12.06
CA VAL A 85 19.74 12.07 11.97
C VAL A 85 20.88 13.06 11.71
N VAL A 86 20.80 13.82 10.61
CA VAL A 86 21.77 14.84 10.21
C VAL A 86 21.23 16.25 10.37
N SER A 87 19.90 16.44 10.36
CA SER A 87 19.25 17.73 10.64
C SER A 87 17.91 17.52 11.32
N GLU A 88 17.57 18.42 12.21
CA GLU A 88 16.29 18.51 12.90
C GLU A 88 15.87 19.98 12.93
N GLU A 89 14.69 20.28 12.38
CA GLU A 89 14.19 21.64 12.23
C GLU A 89 12.69 21.71 12.55
N TYR A 90 12.24 22.86 13.02
CA TYR A 90 10.81 23.17 13.18
C TYR A 90 10.33 24.03 12.01
N TYR A 91 9.08 23.86 11.62
CA TYR A 91 8.45 24.60 10.52
C TYR A 91 6.97 24.85 10.77
N ALA A 92 6.33 25.59 9.88
CA ALA A 92 4.89 25.82 9.95
C ALA A 92 4.13 24.48 9.92
N PRO A 93 3.10 24.29 10.78
CA PRO A 93 2.41 23.00 10.88
C PRO A 93 1.76 22.62 9.55
N ILE A 94 1.87 21.35 9.19
CA ILE A 94 1.14 20.71 8.08
C ILE A 94 0.21 19.65 8.66
N LYS A 95 -0.87 19.34 7.98
CA LYS A 95 -1.72 18.22 8.37
C LYS A 95 -1.14 16.93 7.80
N GLY A 96 -0.85 15.95 8.66
CA GLY A 96 -0.37 14.62 8.26
C GLY A 96 1.14 14.54 8.12
N THR A 97 1.60 13.72 7.18
CA THR A 97 3.03 13.41 7.00
C THR A 97 3.46 13.57 5.54
N ASP A 98 4.65 14.10 5.34
CA ASP A 98 5.35 14.17 4.05
C ASP A 98 6.69 13.46 4.22
N LEU A 99 6.81 12.26 3.66
CA LEU A 99 7.99 11.40 3.72
C LEU A 99 8.61 11.27 2.33
N SER A 100 9.87 11.71 2.17
CA SER A 100 10.69 11.52 0.98
C SER A 100 11.83 10.56 1.26
N VAL A 101 11.92 9.49 0.49
CA VAL A 101 13.02 8.53 0.47
C VAL A 101 13.78 8.73 -0.82
N GLU A 102 15.06 9.06 -0.74
CA GLU A 102 15.89 9.39 -1.89
C GLU A 102 17.15 8.52 -1.95
N ASN A 103 17.64 8.31 -3.18
CA ASN A 103 18.86 7.57 -3.45
C ASN A 103 18.90 6.19 -2.77
N LEU A 104 17.84 5.41 -2.98
CA LEU A 104 17.69 4.07 -2.39
C LEU A 104 18.91 3.21 -2.73
N PHE A 105 19.50 2.58 -1.70
CA PHE A 105 20.71 1.73 -1.78
C PHE A 105 22.01 2.46 -2.15
N TYR A 106 22.09 3.80 -1.99
CA TYR A 106 23.31 4.58 -2.28
C TYR A 106 24.56 4.05 -1.54
N ASN A 107 24.39 3.53 -0.33
CA ASN A 107 25.46 2.98 0.51
C ASN A 107 25.55 1.44 0.45
N THR A 108 24.74 0.79 -0.39
CA THR A 108 24.69 -0.67 -0.55
C THR A 108 24.67 -1.05 -2.04
N PRO A 109 25.76 -0.79 -2.80
CA PRO A 109 25.76 -0.94 -4.25
C PRO A 109 25.50 -2.37 -4.72
N ALA A 110 25.83 -3.38 -3.90
CA ALA A 110 25.47 -4.76 -4.20
C ALA A 110 23.96 -4.97 -4.29
N ARG A 111 23.17 -4.35 -3.37
CA ARG A 111 21.69 -4.42 -3.42
C ARG A 111 21.13 -3.66 -4.62
N LEU A 112 21.71 -2.52 -4.97
CA LEU A 112 21.29 -1.75 -6.15
C LEU A 112 21.42 -2.58 -7.44
N LYS A 113 22.48 -3.39 -7.58
CA LYS A 113 22.67 -4.29 -8.74
C LYS A 113 21.64 -5.39 -8.83
N TYR A 114 20.98 -5.77 -7.74
CA TYR A 114 19.93 -6.79 -7.72
C TYR A 114 18.52 -6.23 -7.98
N LEU A 115 18.37 -4.92 -8.11
CA LEU A 115 17.11 -4.36 -8.57
C LEU A 115 16.81 -4.88 -9.98
N ARG A 116 15.58 -5.35 -10.14
CA ARG A 116 15.08 -5.84 -11.42
C ARG A 116 15.07 -4.72 -12.46
N ASN A 117 14.65 -5.06 -13.66
CA ASN A 117 14.41 -4.04 -14.68
C ASN A 117 13.58 -2.87 -14.10
N PRO A 118 14.02 -1.61 -14.28
CA PRO A 118 13.35 -0.42 -13.76
C PRO A 118 11.83 -0.38 -14.02
N HIS A 119 11.40 -0.77 -15.21
CA HIS A 119 9.97 -0.85 -15.56
C HIS A 119 9.20 -1.87 -14.70
N THR A 120 9.84 -2.97 -14.30
CA THR A 120 9.25 -3.96 -13.40
C THR A 120 9.05 -3.37 -12.01
N GLU A 121 10.01 -2.60 -11.50
CA GLU A 121 9.88 -1.95 -10.19
C GLU A 121 8.76 -0.91 -10.19
N GLN A 122 8.66 -0.10 -11.24
CA GLN A 122 7.54 0.84 -11.39
C GLN A 122 6.19 0.12 -11.45
N ALA A 123 6.10 -0.97 -12.19
CA ALA A 123 4.87 -1.78 -12.26
C ALA A 123 4.50 -2.36 -10.90
N ASN A 124 5.49 -2.81 -10.11
CA ASN A 124 5.29 -3.31 -8.74
C ASN A 124 4.74 -2.20 -7.82
N ILE A 125 5.32 -0.99 -7.88
CA ILE A 125 4.84 0.15 -7.08
C ILE A 125 3.40 0.51 -7.48
N THR A 126 3.13 0.62 -8.78
CA THR A 126 1.79 0.91 -9.29
C THR A 126 0.78 -0.14 -8.81
N ASN A 127 1.14 -1.42 -8.87
CA ASN A 127 0.28 -2.51 -8.39
C ASN A 127 0.00 -2.44 -6.88
N ILE A 128 0.97 -2.02 -6.07
CA ILE A 128 0.76 -1.80 -4.63
C ILE A 128 -0.25 -0.67 -4.41
N ILE A 129 -0.14 0.46 -5.13
CA ILE A 129 -1.09 1.57 -5.04
C ILE A 129 -2.49 1.15 -5.48
N HIS A 130 -2.62 0.35 -6.55
CA HIS A 130 -3.91 -0.22 -6.98
C HIS A 130 -4.56 -1.07 -5.87
N LYS A 131 -3.77 -1.89 -5.18
CA LYS A 131 -4.27 -2.71 -4.06
C LYS A 131 -4.73 -1.85 -2.89
N PHE A 132 -3.98 -0.81 -2.54
CA PHE A 132 -4.43 0.13 -1.51
C PHE A 132 -5.73 0.83 -1.90
N ALA A 133 -5.85 1.29 -3.14
CA ALA A 133 -7.07 1.93 -3.61
C ALA A 133 -8.29 0.99 -3.55
N LEU A 134 -8.12 -0.30 -3.89
CA LEU A 134 -9.17 -1.31 -3.80
C LEU A 134 -9.55 -1.65 -2.35
N SER A 135 -8.57 -1.66 -1.44
CA SER A 135 -8.80 -1.97 -0.01
C SER A 135 -9.36 -0.79 0.76
N TYR A 136 -9.05 0.44 0.35
CA TYR A 136 -9.46 1.68 1.03
C TYR A 136 -10.16 2.63 0.05
N PRO A 137 -11.36 2.28 -0.45
CA PRO A 137 -12.04 3.07 -1.49
C PRO A 137 -12.45 4.47 -1.03
N ASN A 138 -12.55 4.70 0.29
CA ASN A 138 -12.83 5.99 0.90
C ASN A 138 -11.60 6.91 1.01
N VAL A 139 -10.41 6.42 0.62
CA VAL A 139 -9.18 7.22 0.59
C VAL A 139 -8.88 7.62 -0.87
N ALA A 140 -8.61 8.90 -1.08
CA ALA A 140 -8.15 9.40 -2.37
C ALA A 140 -6.66 9.07 -2.55
N PHE A 141 -6.31 8.43 -3.66
CA PHE A 141 -4.94 8.12 -4.05
C PHE A 141 -4.58 8.87 -5.34
N GLU A 142 -3.38 9.43 -5.37
CA GLU A 142 -2.82 10.05 -6.56
C GLU A 142 -1.37 9.62 -6.74
N LEU A 143 -1.05 8.95 -7.86
CA LEU A 143 0.29 8.49 -8.18
C LEU A 143 0.89 9.36 -9.28
N HIS A 144 1.99 10.03 -8.95
CA HIS A 144 2.82 10.76 -9.91
C HIS A 144 4.07 9.95 -10.24
N VAL A 145 4.35 9.78 -11.51
CA VAL A 145 5.57 9.15 -12.04
C VAL A 145 6.25 10.15 -12.96
N ASP A 146 7.46 10.56 -12.60
CA ASP A 146 8.28 11.52 -13.35
C ASP A 146 7.48 12.80 -13.75
N GLY A 147 6.72 13.34 -12.77
CA GLY A 147 5.93 14.56 -12.90
C GLY A 147 4.57 14.38 -13.58
N LYS A 148 4.20 13.19 -14.02
CA LYS A 148 2.89 12.91 -14.64
C LYS A 148 1.99 12.11 -13.70
N ILE A 149 0.71 12.49 -13.62
CA ILE A 149 -0.30 11.71 -12.92
C ILE A 149 -0.61 10.45 -13.74
N THR A 150 -0.29 9.28 -13.20
CA THR A 150 -0.52 7.99 -13.86
C THR A 150 -1.72 7.23 -13.30
N PHE A 151 -2.11 7.53 -12.04
CA PHE A 151 -3.29 6.95 -11.40
C PHE A 151 -3.90 7.94 -10.43
N LYS A 152 -5.24 8.00 -10.36
CA LYS A 152 -5.96 8.88 -9.45
C LYS A 152 -7.33 8.31 -9.09
N THR A 153 -7.64 8.28 -7.78
CA THR A 153 -8.97 8.01 -7.22
C THR A 153 -9.43 9.20 -6.39
N TYR A 154 -10.72 9.23 -6.06
CA TYR A 154 -11.33 10.40 -5.39
C TYR A 154 -11.72 10.15 -3.94
N GLY A 155 -11.62 8.90 -3.45
CA GLY A 155 -12.01 8.56 -2.09
C GLY A 155 -13.52 8.65 -1.84
N ASP A 156 -14.32 8.40 -2.87
CA ASP A 156 -15.78 8.48 -2.85
C ASP A 156 -16.46 7.14 -2.52
N GLY A 157 -15.67 6.10 -2.21
CA GLY A 157 -16.16 4.76 -1.88
C GLY A 157 -16.58 3.91 -3.08
N ASP A 158 -16.57 4.46 -4.30
CA ASP A 158 -17.02 3.77 -5.51
C ASP A 158 -15.94 2.83 -6.06
N VAL A 159 -16.02 1.55 -5.68
CA VAL A 159 -15.07 0.51 -6.12
C VAL A 159 -15.17 0.27 -7.64
N HIS A 160 -16.34 0.42 -8.26
CA HIS A 160 -16.47 0.28 -9.71
C HIS A 160 -15.65 1.33 -10.48
N LYS A 161 -15.62 2.57 -9.99
CA LYS A 161 -14.75 3.62 -10.56
C LYS A 161 -13.28 3.23 -10.43
N ILE A 162 -12.88 2.69 -9.28
CA ILE A 162 -11.50 2.23 -9.05
C ILE A 162 -11.17 1.08 -10.01
N LEU A 163 -12.03 0.07 -10.12
CA LEU A 163 -11.88 -1.05 -11.05
C LEU A 163 -11.76 -0.58 -12.50
N SER A 164 -12.57 0.42 -12.91
CA SER A 164 -12.50 0.99 -14.25
C SER A 164 -11.17 1.70 -14.54
N LYS A 165 -10.56 2.30 -13.52
CA LYS A 165 -9.22 2.94 -13.63
C LYS A 165 -8.10 1.92 -13.70
N ILE A 166 -8.20 0.80 -12.98
CA ILE A 166 -7.18 -0.24 -12.93
C ILE A 166 -7.23 -1.14 -14.17
N TYR A 167 -8.44 -1.58 -14.57
CA TYR A 167 -8.62 -2.61 -15.60
C TYR A 167 -9.22 -2.08 -16.91
N ASN A 168 -10.03 -1.12 -16.90
CA ASN A 168 -10.85 -0.40 -17.88
C ASN A 168 -12.36 -0.57 -17.61
N MET A 169 -13.16 0.25 -18.29
CA MET A 169 -14.62 0.29 -18.13
C MET A 169 -15.31 -1.02 -18.52
N GLY A 170 -14.81 -1.70 -19.56
CA GLY A 170 -15.39 -2.97 -20.02
C GLY A 170 -15.29 -4.05 -18.97
N VAL A 171 -14.12 -4.21 -18.38
CA VAL A 171 -13.89 -5.16 -17.26
C VAL A 171 -14.71 -4.79 -16.04
N ALA A 172 -14.73 -3.50 -15.65
CA ALA A 172 -15.48 -3.06 -14.48
C ALA A 172 -16.99 -3.38 -14.57
N ARG A 173 -17.59 -3.28 -15.77
CA ARG A 173 -19.00 -3.64 -16.00
C ARG A 173 -19.28 -5.14 -15.84
N ASN A 174 -18.26 -5.97 -16.05
CA ASN A 174 -18.33 -7.42 -15.92
C ASN A 174 -17.97 -7.90 -14.50
N MET A 175 -17.83 -6.97 -13.53
CA MET A 175 -17.63 -7.29 -12.13
C MET A 175 -18.95 -7.23 -11.37
N ILE A 176 -19.28 -8.32 -10.67
CA ILE A 176 -20.49 -8.49 -9.88
C ILE A 176 -20.15 -8.32 -8.42
N GLU A 177 -20.90 -7.47 -7.73
CA GLU A 177 -20.80 -7.32 -6.29
C GLU A 177 -21.42 -8.53 -5.57
N PHE A 178 -20.76 -8.97 -4.50
CA PHE A 178 -21.29 -10.02 -3.64
C PHE A 178 -20.99 -9.73 -2.17
N SER A 179 -21.80 -10.29 -1.29
CA SER A 179 -21.55 -10.31 0.14
C SER A 179 -22.15 -11.57 0.77
N GLY A 180 -21.49 -12.03 1.82
CA GLY A 180 -21.97 -13.14 2.65
C GLY A 180 -21.35 -13.04 4.04
N SER A 181 -22.04 -13.55 5.05
CA SER A 181 -21.54 -13.57 6.42
C SER A 181 -22.02 -14.80 7.17
N ASN A 182 -21.27 -15.19 8.17
CA ASN A 182 -21.66 -16.11 9.23
C ASN A 182 -21.34 -15.46 10.58
N ASP A 183 -21.38 -16.23 11.67
CA ASP A 183 -21.13 -15.70 13.03
C ASP A 183 -19.67 -15.22 13.23
N ASP A 184 -18.71 -15.76 12.46
CA ASP A 184 -17.27 -15.52 12.64
C ASP A 184 -16.70 -14.58 11.59
N TYR A 185 -17.25 -14.56 10.36
CA TYR A 185 -16.66 -13.88 9.21
C TYR A 185 -17.68 -13.18 8.35
N LYS A 186 -17.26 -12.04 7.81
CA LYS A 186 -17.95 -11.35 6.71
C LYS A 186 -17.06 -11.36 5.48
N VAL A 187 -17.59 -11.80 4.34
CA VAL A 187 -16.89 -11.81 3.06
C VAL A 187 -17.68 -10.98 2.06
N PHE A 188 -17.02 -10.01 1.44
CA PHE A 188 -17.66 -9.14 0.46
C PHE A 188 -16.67 -8.64 -0.57
N GLY A 189 -17.18 -8.14 -1.68
CA GLY A 189 -16.33 -7.58 -2.73
C GLY A 189 -16.90 -7.76 -4.12
N TYR A 190 -16.02 -7.98 -5.09
CA TYR A 190 -16.36 -8.05 -6.51
C TYR A 190 -15.71 -9.25 -7.16
N ILE A 191 -16.47 -9.96 -8.00
CA ILE A 191 -16.01 -11.09 -8.81
C ILE A 191 -16.38 -10.87 -10.27
N SER A 192 -15.54 -11.32 -11.19
CA SER A 192 -15.85 -11.21 -12.62
C SER A 192 -16.88 -12.26 -13.06
N VAL A 193 -17.65 -11.95 -14.10
CA VAL A 193 -18.41 -13.00 -14.85
C VAL A 193 -17.43 -14.03 -15.41
N PRO A 194 -17.88 -15.29 -15.66
CA PRO A 194 -16.99 -16.37 -16.16
C PRO A 194 -16.27 -16.09 -17.48
N GLU A 195 -16.84 -15.23 -18.32
CA GLU A 195 -16.26 -14.82 -19.60
C GLU A 195 -15.08 -13.86 -19.43
N GLU A 196 -15.04 -13.09 -18.33
CA GLU A 196 -13.98 -12.13 -18.04
C GLU A 196 -12.88 -12.77 -17.18
N THR A 197 -11.87 -13.31 -17.83
CA THR A 197 -10.79 -14.08 -17.17
C THR A 197 -9.40 -13.62 -17.55
N ARG A 198 -8.40 -14.04 -16.78
CA ARG A 198 -6.97 -13.78 -17.01
C ARG A 198 -6.16 -15.07 -16.98
N ALA A 199 -4.97 -15.05 -17.59
CA ALA A 199 -4.02 -16.16 -17.57
C ALA A 199 -3.23 -16.29 -16.25
N SER A 200 -3.45 -15.39 -15.29
CA SER A 200 -2.68 -15.35 -14.03
C SER A 200 -3.59 -15.18 -12.81
N LYS A 201 -3.30 -15.94 -11.75
CA LYS A 201 -3.96 -15.79 -10.43
C LYS A 201 -3.65 -14.46 -9.72
N ASN A 202 -2.74 -13.64 -10.24
CA ASN A 202 -2.38 -12.34 -9.65
C ASN A 202 -3.53 -11.31 -9.69
N TYR A 203 -4.59 -11.58 -10.42
CA TYR A 203 -5.81 -10.77 -10.50
C TYR A 203 -6.86 -11.14 -9.45
N ILE A 204 -6.59 -12.17 -8.65
CA ILE A 204 -7.37 -12.53 -7.47
C ILE A 204 -6.76 -11.77 -6.29
N ASN A 205 -7.37 -10.64 -5.94
CA ASN A 205 -6.93 -9.80 -4.82
C ASN A 205 -7.74 -10.14 -3.57
N ILE A 206 -7.06 -10.55 -2.51
CA ILE A 206 -7.66 -10.95 -1.25
C ILE A 206 -7.14 -10.01 -0.17
N PHE A 207 -8.06 -9.46 0.62
CA PHE A 207 -7.77 -8.58 1.73
C PHE A 207 -8.38 -9.17 3.00
N ILE A 208 -7.62 -9.20 4.09
CA ILE A 208 -8.10 -9.54 5.43
C ILE A 208 -7.90 -8.30 6.31
N ASN A 209 -8.98 -7.77 6.86
CA ASN A 209 -8.97 -6.54 7.66
C ASN A 209 -8.17 -5.42 6.98
N GLY A 210 -8.42 -5.19 5.68
CA GLY A 210 -7.76 -4.19 4.86
C GLY A 210 -6.34 -4.54 4.39
N ARG A 211 -5.77 -5.70 4.77
CA ARG A 211 -4.43 -6.13 4.38
C ARG A 211 -4.45 -7.06 3.19
N TYR A 212 -3.72 -6.72 2.14
CA TYR A 212 -3.51 -7.65 1.03
C TYR A 212 -2.75 -8.88 1.49
N ILE A 213 -3.32 -10.03 1.20
CA ILE A 213 -2.68 -11.33 1.44
C ILE A 213 -2.59 -12.14 0.16
N LYS A 214 -1.63 -13.06 0.12
CA LYS A 214 -1.53 -14.08 -0.90
C LYS A 214 -1.70 -15.44 -0.24
N ASN A 215 -2.88 -16.04 -0.40
CA ASN A 215 -3.22 -17.34 0.16
C ASN A 215 -3.72 -18.27 -0.94
N TYR A 216 -3.00 -19.35 -1.19
CA TYR A 216 -3.32 -20.31 -2.25
C TYR A 216 -4.59 -21.12 -1.94
N GLY A 217 -4.89 -21.40 -0.66
CA GLY A 217 -6.10 -22.10 -0.25
C GLY A 217 -7.34 -21.29 -0.62
N ILE A 218 -7.38 -20.01 -0.25
CA ILE A 218 -8.50 -19.12 -0.58
C ILE A 218 -8.60 -18.92 -2.09
N GLN A 219 -7.46 -18.75 -2.80
CA GLN A 219 -7.47 -18.62 -4.27
C GLN A 219 -8.05 -19.87 -4.93
N ASN A 220 -7.72 -21.07 -4.48
CA ASN A 220 -8.25 -22.29 -5.02
C ASN A 220 -9.75 -22.43 -4.71
N ALA A 221 -10.19 -22.12 -3.48
CA ALA A 221 -11.62 -22.13 -3.13
C ALA A 221 -12.45 -21.20 -4.04
N ILE A 222 -11.91 -20.00 -4.38
CA ILE A 222 -12.55 -19.09 -5.33
C ILE A 222 -12.65 -19.73 -6.73
N ILE A 223 -11.58 -20.34 -7.22
CA ILE A 223 -11.54 -20.99 -8.54
C ILE A 223 -12.51 -22.17 -8.55
N ASP A 224 -12.52 -22.99 -7.52
CA ASP A 224 -13.38 -24.16 -7.39
C ASP A 224 -14.87 -23.76 -7.33
N ALA A 225 -15.19 -22.58 -6.76
CA ALA A 225 -16.55 -22.06 -6.76
C ALA A 225 -17.09 -21.72 -8.16
N TYR A 226 -16.21 -21.35 -9.10
CA TYR A 226 -16.61 -21.20 -10.51
C TYR A 226 -16.81 -22.54 -11.21
N GLY A 227 -16.17 -23.61 -10.73
CA GLY A 227 -16.30 -24.96 -11.28
C GLY A 227 -16.00 -25.04 -12.77
N THR A 228 -16.92 -25.64 -13.54
CA THR A 228 -16.80 -25.83 -14.99
C THR A 228 -17.04 -24.57 -15.83
N LEU A 229 -17.42 -23.45 -15.20
CA LEU A 229 -17.63 -22.18 -15.91
C LEU A 229 -16.32 -21.52 -16.35
N LEU A 230 -15.20 -21.88 -15.73
CA LEU A 230 -13.88 -21.38 -16.14
C LEU A 230 -13.23 -22.31 -17.16
N MET A 231 -12.66 -21.72 -18.21
CA MET A 231 -11.79 -22.45 -19.12
C MET A 231 -10.51 -22.89 -18.41
N ILE A 232 -9.92 -23.98 -18.89
CA ILE A 232 -8.65 -24.52 -18.37
C ILE A 232 -7.55 -23.43 -18.40
N ASN A 233 -6.80 -23.28 -17.32
CA ASN A 233 -5.74 -22.28 -17.14
C ASN A 233 -6.21 -20.81 -17.25
N ARG A 234 -7.49 -20.56 -17.01
CA ARG A 234 -8.04 -19.21 -16.89
C ARG A 234 -8.52 -18.98 -15.47
N TYR A 235 -8.36 -17.74 -15.01
CA TYR A 235 -8.63 -17.34 -13.62
C TYR A 235 -9.53 -16.11 -13.62
N PRO A 236 -10.47 -16.01 -12.67
CA PRO A 236 -11.34 -14.84 -12.57
C PRO A 236 -10.56 -13.62 -12.04
N LEU A 237 -11.12 -12.44 -12.27
CA LEU A 237 -10.71 -11.24 -11.55
C LEU A 237 -11.56 -11.15 -10.29
N CYS A 238 -10.90 -10.97 -9.15
CA CYS A 238 -11.58 -10.86 -7.87
C CYS A 238 -10.97 -9.77 -7.00
N VAL A 239 -11.83 -9.10 -6.25
CA VAL A 239 -11.48 -8.21 -5.13
C VAL A 239 -12.32 -8.66 -3.96
N ILE A 240 -11.71 -9.36 -3.01
CA ILE A 240 -12.40 -10.01 -1.90
C ILE A 240 -11.86 -9.48 -0.60
N ASN A 241 -12.77 -8.97 0.24
CA ASN A 241 -12.50 -8.53 1.60
C ASN A 241 -13.08 -9.56 2.57
N ILE A 242 -12.32 -9.87 3.60
CA ILE A 242 -12.68 -10.77 4.70
C ILE A 242 -12.47 -10.01 6.00
N GLU A 243 -13.51 -9.91 6.81
CA GLU A 243 -13.56 -9.30 8.13
C GLU A 243 -14.05 -10.29 9.17
#